data_03309ac3e22fe815c699d5fa5a959560
#
_entry.id   03309ac3e22fe815c699d5fa5a959560
#
_cell.length_a   1.000
_cell.length_b   1.000
_cell.length_c   1.000
_cell.angle_alpha   90.00
_cell.angle_beta   90.00
_cell.angle_gamma   90.00
#
_symmetry.space_group_name_H-M   'P 1'
#
loop_
_entity.id
_entity.type
_entity.pdbx_description
1 polymer ?
#
loop_
_entity_poly.entity_id
_entity_poly.type
_entity_poly.pdbx_seq_one_letter_code
_entity_poly.pdbx_strand_id
1 'polypeptide(L)'
;DKSFPFIFIGNKDKWPQIKRHRGKKTKEGFYFGPFASAGSANWTIKMIQKIFHLRVCDDTVFKNRERPCILYQIKRCSGPCVGYVKKEEYNQTVNDAIEFVSGKSRKIQKNLSDQMEKASDDLDFEKAVILRDRIKALNIIQSSQRINEANLVEADVIACLLYTSPSPRDKHR
;
A
#
# COMPACT_ATOMS: atom_id res chain seq x y z
N ASP A 1 19.00 -2.69 -16.67
CA ASP A 1 18.80 -1.63 -15.70
C ASP A 1 18.71 -2.21 -14.29
N LYS A 2 19.71 -1.89 -13.46
CA LYS A 2 19.84 -2.37 -12.07
C LYS A 2 19.17 -1.42 -11.05
N SER A 3 18.28 -0.51 -11.48
CA SER A 3 17.62 0.43 -10.59
C SER A 3 16.66 -0.26 -9.62
N PHE A 4 16.58 0.25 -8.40
CA PHE A 4 15.66 -0.23 -7.39
C PHE A 4 14.20 0.06 -7.78
N PRO A 5 13.26 -0.80 -7.42
CA PRO A 5 11.84 -0.54 -7.64
C PRO A 5 11.28 0.49 -6.66
N PHE A 6 10.34 1.30 -7.16
CA PHE A 6 9.55 2.26 -6.41
C PHE A 6 8.06 1.94 -6.55
N ILE A 7 7.26 2.41 -5.61
CA ILE A 7 5.81 2.50 -5.75
C ILE A 7 5.50 3.90 -6.26
N PHE A 8 4.71 3.98 -7.32
CA PHE A 8 4.28 5.23 -7.94
C PHE A 8 2.78 5.40 -7.80
N ILE A 9 2.35 6.60 -7.39
CA ILE A 9 0.97 7.05 -7.38
C ILE A 9 0.89 8.34 -8.19
N GLY A 10 0.11 8.35 -9.29
CA GLY A 10 -0.05 9.52 -10.15
C GLY A 10 -0.75 10.67 -9.43
N ASN A 11 -0.42 11.92 -9.77
CA ASN A 11 -1.05 13.12 -9.20
C ASN A 11 -1.96 13.84 -10.18
N LYS A 12 -1.67 13.76 -11.49
CA LYS A 12 -2.41 14.48 -12.55
C LYS A 12 -3.64 13.73 -13.08
N ASP A 13 -3.74 12.44 -12.82
CA ASP A 13 -4.82 11.62 -13.36
C ASP A 13 -6.14 11.91 -12.64
N LYS A 14 -7.24 11.98 -13.37
CA LYS A 14 -8.60 12.10 -12.81
C LYS A 14 -8.88 10.98 -11.79
N TRP A 15 -8.29 9.81 -12.01
CA TRP A 15 -8.38 8.61 -11.19
C TRP A 15 -6.97 8.05 -10.98
N PRO A 16 -6.21 8.50 -9.96
CA PRO A 16 -4.85 8.04 -9.73
C PRO A 16 -4.72 6.53 -9.62
N GLN A 17 -3.68 6.01 -10.24
CA GLN A 17 -3.34 4.59 -10.26
C GLN A 17 -2.15 4.34 -9.35
N ILE A 18 -2.18 3.22 -8.61
CA ILE A 18 -0.99 2.73 -7.91
C ILE A 18 -0.30 1.65 -8.75
N LYS A 19 1.02 1.80 -8.96
CA LYS A 19 1.82 0.82 -9.69
C LYS A 19 3.27 0.79 -9.26
N ARG A 20 3.96 -0.30 -9.60
CA ARG A 20 5.41 -0.37 -9.46
C ARG A 20 6.07 0.43 -10.59
N HIS A 21 7.08 1.20 -10.23
CA HIS A 21 7.94 1.94 -11.16
C HIS A 21 9.41 1.51 -10.99
N ARG A 22 10.16 1.52 -12.09
CA ARG A 22 11.60 1.29 -12.10
C ARG A 22 12.22 2.22 -13.14
N GLY A 23 13.45 2.67 -12.89
CA GLY A 23 14.17 3.59 -13.76
C GLY A 23 13.94 5.07 -13.43
N LYS A 24 14.10 5.96 -14.44
CA LYS A 24 13.96 7.41 -14.27
C LYS A 24 12.55 7.81 -13.81
N LYS A 25 12.47 8.71 -12.84
CA LYS A 25 11.22 9.31 -12.34
C LYS A 25 10.73 10.41 -13.29
N THR A 26 10.19 10.01 -14.45
CA THR A 26 9.75 10.94 -15.51
C THR A 26 8.30 11.39 -15.38
N LYS A 27 7.48 10.64 -14.66
CA LYS A 27 6.05 10.94 -14.50
C LYS A 27 5.83 11.80 -13.27
N GLU A 28 4.94 12.79 -13.37
CA GLU A 28 4.54 13.60 -12.22
C GLU A 28 3.65 12.79 -11.29
N GLY A 29 4.05 12.73 -10.01
CA GLY A 29 3.38 11.97 -8.97
C GLY A 29 4.31 11.64 -7.83
N PHE A 30 3.81 10.83 -6.93
CA PHE A 30 4.52 10.43 -5.72
C PHE A 30 5.27 9.13 -5.93
N TYR A 31 6.54 9.11 -5.54
CA TYR A 31 7.43 7.93 -5.63
C TYR A 31 7.87 7.55 -4.23
N PHE A 32 7.53 6.34 -3.83
CA PHE A 32 7.86 5.79 -2.51
C PHE A 32 8.85 4.63 -2.64
N GLY A 33 9.84 4.58 -1.79
CA GLY A 33 10.95 3.64 -1.82
C GLY A 33 12.30 4.35 -1.83
N PRO A 34 13.41 3.71 -2.13
CA PRO A 34 13.54 2.46 -2.89
C PRO A 34 13.17 1.19 -2.10
N PHE A 35 12.68 0.18 -2.79
CA PHE A 35 12.43 -1.15 -2.21
C PHE A 35 13.59 -2.10 -2.55
N ALA A 36 13.96 -2.98 -1.62
CA ALA A 36 15.05 -3.93 -1.81
C ALA A 36 14.80 -4.92 -2.96
N SER A 37 13.53 -5.27 -3.21
CA SER A 37 13.16 -6.19 -4.30
C SER A 37 11.85 -5.82 -4.98
N ALA A 38 11.65 -6.31 -6.20
CA ALA A 38 10.38 -6.18 -6.90
C ALA A 38 9.25 -6.94 -6.18
N GLY A 39 9.58 -8.01 -5.47
CA GLY A 39 8.65 -8.78 -4.66
C GLY A 39 8.10 -7.97 -3.50
N SER A 40 8.97 -7.28 -2.73
CA SER A 40 8.56 -6.42 -1.62
C SER A 40 7.72 -5.24 -2.08
N ALA A 41 8.08 -4.58 -3.19
CA ALA A 41 7.26 -3.52 -3.76
C ALA A 41 5.86 -4.00 -4.18
N ASN A 42 5.77 -5.16 -4.85
CA ASN A 42 4.48 -5.74 -5.25
C ASN A 42 3.64 -6.18 -4.05
N TRP A 43 4.27 -6.73 -3.02
CA TRP A 43 3.59 -7.09 -1.77
C TRP A 43 2.99 -5.85 -1.11
N THR A 44 3.77 -4.77 -0.98
CA THR A 44 3.29 -3.49 -0.42
C THR A 44 2.13 -2.92 -1.24
N ILE A 45 2.20 -2.95 -2.59
CA ILE A 45 1.09 -2.52 -3.45
C ILE A 45 -0.18 -3.34 -3.16
N LYS A 46 -0.07 -4.68 -3.06
CA LYS A 46 -1.22 -5.55 -2.73
C LYS A 46 -1.83 -5.22 -1.38
N MET A 47 -1.00 -4.87 -0.38
CA MET A 47 -1.48 -4.47 0.94
C MET A 47 -2.16 -3.10 0.90
N ILE A 48 -1.59 -2.11 0.21
CA ILE A 48 -2.20 -0.79 0.01
C ILE A 48 -3.55 -0.93 -0.70
N GLN A 49 -3.65 -1.78 -1.72
CA GLN A 49 -4.93 -2.08 -2.37
C GLN A 49 -5.97 -2.68 -1.42
N LYS A 50 -5.54 -3.58 -0.54
CA LYS A 50 -6.45 -4.20 0.45
C LYS A 50 -7.00 -3.17 1.45
N ILE A 51 -6.21 -2.13 1.76
CA ILE A 51 -6.57 -1.10 2.75
C ILE A 51 -7.37 0.04 2.11
N PHE A 52 -6.88 0.58 1.00
CA PHE A 52 -7.39 1.80 0.38
C PHE A 52 -8.20 1.56 -0.91
N HIS A 53 -8.32 0.31 -1.38
CA HIS A 53 -9.10 -0.07 -2.56
C HIS A 53 -8.75 0.72 -3.83
N LEU A 54 -7.46 1.10 -3.99
CA LEU A 54 -7.00 1.87 -5.14
C LEU A 54 -6.94 1.01 -6.41
N ARG A 55 -7.19 1.63 -7.57
CA ARG A 55 -7.07 0.96 -8.85
C ARG A 55 -5.60 0.69 -9.21
N VAL A 56 -5.36 -0.42 -9.91
CA VAL A 56 -4.07 -0.80 -10.49
C VAL A 56 -4.12 -1.01 -11.99
N CYS A 57 -5.33 -1.02 -12.58
CA CYS A 57 -5.51 -1.22 -14.01
C CYS A 57 -4.98 -0.03 -14.79
N ASP A 58 -4.41 -0.31 -15.97
CA ASP A 58 -3.94 0.72 -16.90
C ASP A 58 -5.11 1.54 -17.48
N ASP A 59 -4.81 2.75 -17.95
CA ASP A 59 -5.81 3.70 -18.41
C ASP A 59 -6.60 3.20 -19.63
N THR A 60 -5.99 2.43 -20.50
CA THR A 60 -6.66 1.76 -21.62
C THR A 60 -7.73 0.79 -21.15
N VAL A 61 -7.39 -0.06 -20.18
CA VAL A 61 -8.34 -1.00 -19.57
C VAL A 61 -9.41 -0.28 -18.77
N PHE A 62 -9.04 0.81 -18.09
CA PHE A 62 -9.97 1.61 -17.29
C PHE A 62 -11.06 2.27 -18.14
N LYS A 63 -10.67 2.89 -19.28
CA LYS A 63 -11.60 3.61 -20.17
C LYS A 63 -12.57 2.70 -20.89
N ASN A 64 -12.16 1.49 -21.23
CA ASN A 64 -12.95 0.55 -22.03
C ASN A 64 -13.79 -0.43 -21.17
N ARG A 65 -13.90 -0.17 -19.87
CA ARG A 65 -14.58 -1.10 -18.98
C ARG A 65 -16.03 -0.69 -18.74
N GLU A 66 -16.94 -1.60 -19.03
CA GLU A 66 -18.41 -1.41 -18.87
C GLU A 66 -18.94 -2.06 -17.59
N ARG A 67 -18.21 -3.04 -17.03
CA ARG A 67 -18.62 -3.78 -15.83
C ARG A 67 -17.47 -3.92 -14.83
N PRO A 68 -17.77 -4.06 -13.51
CA PRO A 68 -16.74 -4.19 -12.49
C PRO A 68 -15.91 -5.45 -12.70
N CYS A 69 -14.62 -5.35 -12.38
CA CYS A 69 -13.68 -6.47 -12.48
C CYS A 69 -13.66 -7.30 -11.19
N ILE A 70 -12.96 -8.41 -11.24
CA ILE A 70 -12.75 -9.29 -10.08
C ILE A 70 -12.19 -8.55 -8.86
N LEU A 71 -11.31 -7.54 -9.06
CA LEU A 71 -10.75 -6.76 -7.95
C LEU A 71 -11.81 -5.96 -7.17
N TYR A 72 -12.89 -5.53 -7.84
CA TYR A 72 -14.02 -4.95 -7.15
C TYR A 72 -14.78 -6.02 -6.33
N GLN A 73 -15.05 -7.17 -6.95
CA GLN A 73 -15.78 -8.25 -6.29
C GLN A 73 -15.06 -8.76 -5.02
N ILE A 74 -13.74 -8.87 -5.07
CA ILE A 74 -12.91 -9.27 -3.90
C ILE A 74 -12.55 -8.09 -2.98
N LYS A 75 -13.25 -6.95 -3.09
CA LYS A 75 -13.06 -5.74 -2.27
C LYS A 75 -11.62 -5.22 -2.23
N ARG A 76 -10.94 -5.21 -3.38
CA ARG A 76 -9.58 -4.64 -3.55
C ARG A 76 -9.53 -3.42 -4.45
N CYS A 77 -10.67 -3.00 -4.99
CA CYS A 77 -10.83 -1.81 -5.80
C CYS A 77 -12.22 -1.22 -5.54
N SER A 78 -12.33 0.10 -5.46
CA SER A 78 -13.60 0.79 -5.25
C SER A 78 -14.47 0.91 -6.52
N GLY A 79 -14.00 0.41 -7.69
CA GLY A 79 -14.76 0.40 -8.93
C GLY A 79 -14.94 1.77 -9.60
N PRO A 80 -13.93 2.66 -9.65
CA PRO A 80 -14.08 3.99 -10.25
C PRO A 80 -14.34 3.95 -11.76
N CYS A 81 -13.98 2.85 -12.43
CA CYS A 81 -14.21 2.66 -13.88
C CYS A 81 -15.69 2.53 -14.25
N VAL A 82 -16.54 2.10 -13.33
CA VAL A 82 -18.00 1.92 -13.52
C VAL A 82 -18.82 2.90 -12.67
N GLY A 83 -18.17 3.92 -12.08
CA GLY A 83 -18.85 4.99 -11.36
C GLY A 83 -19.38 4.61 -9.97
N TYR A 84 -18.91 3.52 -9.35
CA TYR A 84 -19.36 3.08 -8.02
C TYR A 84 -18.81 3.93 -6.86
N VAL A 85 -17.82 4.79 -7.12
CA VAL A 85 -17.26 5.73 -6.15
C VAL A 85 -17.22 7.13 -6.77
N LYS A 86 -17.51 8.15 -5.98
CA LYS A 86 -17.39 9.55 -6.38
C LYS A 86 -15.92 9.97 -6.45
N LYS A 87 -15.63 10.94 -7.33
CA LYS A 87 -14.25 11.42 -7.56
C LYS A 87 -13.63 11.98 -6.28
N GLU A 88 -14.40 12.74 -5.51
CA GLU A 88 -13.97 13.38 -4.26
C GLU A 88 -13.59 12.33 -3.21
N GLU A 89 -14.43 11.32 -3.06
CA GLU A 89 -14.20 10.21 -2.13
C GLU A 89 -12.97 9.38 -2.53
N TYR A 90 -12.82 9.11 -3.83
CA TYR A 90 -11.64 8.39 -4.33
C TYR A 90 -10.35 9.20 -4.12
N ASN A 91 -10.36 10.52 -4.37
CA ASN A 91 -9.21 11.38 -4.16
C ASN A 91 -8.85 11.46 -2.67
N GLN A 92 -9.83 11.51 -1.77
CA GLN A 92 -9.57 11.43 -0.34
C GLN A 92 -8.85 10.13 0.03
N THR A 93 -9.33 9.01 -0.48
CA THR A 93 -8.69 7.70 -0.28
C THR A 93 -7.27 7.63 -0.83
N VAL A 94 -7.00 8.29 -1.98
CA VAL A 94 -5.64 8.41 -2.55
C VAL A 94 -4.74 9.23 -1.63
N ASN A 95 -5.23 10.37 -1.11
CA ASN A 95 -4.46 11.21 -0.18
C ASN A 95 -4.14 10.46 1.12
N ASP A 96 -5.10 9.73 1.67
CA ASP A 96 -4.89 8.89 2.85
C ASP A 96 -3.82 7.83 2.59
N ALA A 97 -3.83 7.21 1.40
CA ALA A 97 -2.79 6.25 1.01
C ALA A 97 -1.40 6.89 0.87
N ILE A 98 -1.32 8.10 0.31
CA ILE A 98 -0.07 8.88 0.20
C ILE A 98 0.45 9.25 1.59
N GLU A 99 -0.39 9.78 2.48
CA GLU A 99 -0.03 10.10 3.85
C GLU A 99 0.47 8.86 4.61
N PHE A 100 -0.21 7.74 4.41
CA PHE A 100 0.17 6.47 5.03
C PHE A 100 1.57 6.02 4.60
N VAL A 101 1.85 5.97 3.28
CA VAL A 101 3.14 5.52 2.76
C VAL A 101 4.26 6.52 3.06
N SER A 102 3.92 7.80 3.27
CA SER A 102 4.84 8.86 3.74
C SER A 102 5.19 8.80 5.24
N GLY A 103 4.66 7.80 5.97
CA GLY A 103 4.96 7.61 7.39
C GLY A 103 3.98 8.27 8.38
N LYS A 104 2.99 9.04 7.90
CA LYS A 104 1.97 9.68 8.75
C LYS A 104 0.84 8.72 9.15
N SER A 105 1.19 7.52 9.52
CA SER A 105 0.25 6.41 9.70
C SER A 105 -0.59 6.50 10.97
N ARG A 106 -0.10 7.17 12.04
CA ARG A 106 -0.82 7.26 13.33
C ARG A 106 -2.18 7.94 13.22
N LYS A 107 -2.27 9.01 12.42
CA LYS A 107 -3.53 9.74 12.20
C LYS A 107 -4.57 8.86 11.50
N ILE A 108 -4.14 8.13 10.48
CA ILE A 108 -5.01 7.22 9.71
C ILE A 108 -5.46 6.05 10.58
N GLN A 109 -4.55 5.48 11.36
CA GLN A 109 -4.86 4.42 12.32
C GLN A 109 -5.92 4.85 13.33
N LYS A 110 -5.76 6.04 13.91
CA LYS A 110 -6.73 6.60 14.86
C LYS A 110 -8.10 6.78 14.19
N ASN A 111 -8.14 7.39 12.99
CA ASN A 111 -9.39 7.60 12.27
C ASN A 111 -10.12 6.27 11.96
N LEU A 112 -9.38 5.24 11.53
CA LEU A 112 -9.96 3.91 11.29
C LEU A 112 -10.43 3.23 12.59
N SER A 113 -9.73 3.45 13.72
CA SER A 113 -10.14 2.96 15.02
C SER A 113 -11.46 3.60 15.46
N ASP A 114 -11.55 4.94 15.36
CA ASP A 114 -12.75 5.70 15.70
C ASP A 114 -13.96 5.28 14.83
N GLN A 115 -13.72 5.01 13.54
CA GLN A 115 -14.76 4.49 12.64
C GLN A 115 -15.17 3.06 12.98
N MET A 116 -14.24 2.21 13.40
CA MET A 116 -14.51 0.85 13.80
C MET A 116 -15.35 0.81 15.08
N GLU A 117 -15.01 1.66 16.06
CA GLU A 117 -15.79 1.78 17.31
C GLU A 117 -17.23 2.24 17.01
N LYS A 118 -17.41 3.29 16.21
CA LYS A 118 -18.73 3.76 15.78
C LYS A 118 -19.54 2.65 15.07
N ALA A 119 -18.91 1.92 14.15
CA ALA A 119 -19.59 0.82 13.46
C ALA A 119 -19.97 -0.31 14.43
N SER A 120 -19.19 -0.53 15.49
CA SER A 120 -19.50 -1.48 16.56
C SER A 120 -20.68 -1.01 17.42
N ASP A 121 -20.70 0.28 17.77
CA ASP A 121 -21.79 0.89 18.55
C ASP A 121 -23.11 0.89 17.76
N ASP A 122 -23.05 1.09 16.44
CA ASP A 122 -24.18 0.99 15.50
C ASP A 122 -24.58 -0.47 15.20
N LEU A 123 -23.94 -1.46 15.83
CA LEU A 123 -24.13 -2.90 15.61
C LEU A 123 -23.86 -3.37 14.17
N ASP A 124 -23.14 -2.56 13.35
CA ASP A 124 -22.69 -2.91 12.01
C ASP A 124 -21.38 -3.71 12.10
N PHE A 125 -21.48 -4.94 12.56
CA PHE A 125 -20.32 -5.81 12.78
C PHE A 125 -19.57 -6.16 11.49
N GLU A 126 -20.23 -6.21 10.34
CA GLU A 126 -19.58 -6.47 9.06
C GLU A 126 -18.61 -5.34 8.70
N LYS A 127 -19.06 -4.09 8.87
CA LYS A 127 -18.22 -2.91 8.65
C LYS A 127 -17.09 -2.82 9.68
N ALA A 128 -17.35 -3.10 10.95
CA ALA A 128 -16.35 -3.15 12.01
C ALA A 128 -15.24 -4.17 11.72
N VAL A 129 -15.60 -5.37 11.23
CA VAL A 129 -14.63 -6.42 10.83
C VAL A 129 -13.76 -5.95 9.67
N ILE A 130 -14.33 -5.29 8.65
CA ILE A 130 -13.56 -4.75 7.52
C ILE A 130 -12.54 -3.70 8.00
N LEU A 131 -12.96 -2.79 8.88
CA LEU A 131 -12.11 -1.75 9.45
C LEU A 131 -10.99 -2.35 10.32
N ARG A 132 -11.30 -3.33 11.17
CA ARG A 132 -10.31 -4.08 11.95
C ARG A 132 -9.26 -4.73 11.06
N ASP A 133 -9.68 -5.37 9.98
CA ASP A 133 -8.73 -6.05 9.06
C ASP A 133 -7.86 -5.05 8.30
N ARG A 134 -8.38 -3.85 7.99
CA ARG A 134 -7.58 -2.73 7.48
C ARG A 134 -6.51 -2.29 8.49
N ILE A 135 -6.87 -2.10 9.76
CA ILE A 135 -5.93 -1.72 10.83
C ILE A 135 -4.82 -2.77 10.98
N LYS A 136 -5.18 -4.07 10.98
CA LYS A 136 -4.19 -5.16 11.01
C LYS A 136 -3.22 -5.09 9.83
N ALA A 137 -3.73 -4.85 8.62
CA ALA A 137 -2.90 -4.73 7.43
C ALA A 137 -1.95 -3.51 7.49
N LEU A 138 -2.42 -2.37 8.05
CA LEU A 138 -1.58 -1.20 8.31
C LEU A 138 -0.41 -1.53 9.25
N ASN A 139 -0.69 -2.21 10.35
CA ASN A 139 0.34 -2.60 11.33
C ASN A 139 1.43 -3.51 10.72
N ILE A 140 1.04 -4.44 9.85
CA ILE A 140 1.98 -5.33 9.15
C ILE A 140 2.90 -4.52 8.21
N ILE A 141 2.37 -3.54 7.47
CA ILE A 141 3.20 -2.70 6.59
C ILE A 141 4.18 -1.87 7.43
N GLN A 142 3.73 -1.26 8.52
CA GLN A 142 4.58 -0.46 9.38
C GLN A 142 5.72 -1.26 10.00
N SER A 143 5.46 -2.46 10.47
CA SER A 143 6.51 -3.32 11.04
C SER A 143 7.58 -3.71 10.02
N SER A 144 7.20 -3.84 8.73
CA SER A 144 8.13 -4.17 7.65
C SER A 144 8.88 -2.96 7.06
N GLN A 145 8.40 -1.72 7.31
CA GLN A 145 8.97 -0.49 6.74
C GLN A 145 9.80 0.34 7.73
N ARG A 146 10.07 -0.15 8.94
CA ARG A 146 10.84 0.58 9.97
C ARG A 146 12.24 1.05 9.53
N ILE A 147 12.74 0.55 8.40
CA ILE A 147 14.08 0.88 7.86
C ILE A 147 14.04 2.07 6.89
N ASN A 148 12.86 2.52 6.42
CA ASN A 148 12.71 3.61 5.44
C ASN A 148 12.04 4.85 6.06
N GLU A 149 12.66 5.46 7.05
CA GLU A 149 12.27 6.81 7.50
C GLU A 149 12.78 7.84 6.49
N ALA A 150 11.85 8.45 5.75
CA ALA A 150 12.14 9.45 4.71
C ALA A 150 12.77 10.75 5.25
N ASN A 151 12.89 10.92 6.55
CA ASN A 151 13.41 12.11 7.23
C ASN A 151 14.82 11.92 7.84
N LEU A 152 15.47 10.77 7.62
CA LEU A 152 16.84 10.58 8.05
C LEU A 152 17.78 11.25 7.05
N VAL A 153 18.34 12.39 7.43
CA VAL A 153 19.36 13.10 6.65
C VAL A 153 20.70 12.37 6.76
N GLU A 154 20.96 11.73 7.90
CA GLU A 154 22.15 10.95 8.18
C GLU A 154 21.82 9.88 9.22
N ALA A 155 22.24 8.64 9.00
CA ALA A 155 22.03 7.55 9.94
C ALA A 155 23.12 6.49 9.83
N ASP A 156 23.62 6.06 10.98
CA ASP A 156 24.47 4.88 11.11
C ASP A 156 23.61 3.63 11.21
N VAL A 157 23.79 2.69 10.28
CA VAL A 157 23.06 1.40 10.28
C VAL A 157 23.98 0.32 10.80
N ILE A 158 23.67 -0.19 12.00
CA ILE A 158 24.32 -1.36 12.59
C ILE A 158 23.39 -2.57 12.37
N ALA A 159 23.82 -3.53 11.55
CA ALA A 159 23.09 -4.76 11.30
C ALA A 159 23.92 -5.96 11.72
N CYS A 160 23.35 -6.83 12.57
CA CYS A 160 23.93 -8.13 12.90
C CYS A 160 23.23 -9.21 12.06
N LEU A 161 23.98 -9.86 11.17
CA LEU A 161 23.55 -11.03 10.42
C LEU A 161 24.00 -12.27 11.19
N LEU A 162 23.06 -12.89 11.91
CA LEU A 162 23.27 -14.22 12.47
C LEU A 162 23.20 -15.25 11.32
N TYR A 163 24.30 -15.37 10.59
CA TYR A 163 24.46 -16.41 9.58
C TYR A 163 24.93 -17.70 10.29
N THR A 164 23.98 -18.57 10.58
CA THR A 164 24.30 -19.95 10.97
C THR A 164 24.57 -20.76 9.70
N SER A 165 25.78 -20.62 9.17
CA SER A 165 26.28 -21.63 8.22
C SER A 165 26.45 -22.94 9.00
N PRO A 166 25.84 -24.06 8.56
CA PRO A 166 26.13 -25.34 9.18
C PRO A 166 27.64 -25.56 9.09
N SER A 167 28.27 -25.70 10.23
CA SER A 167 29.70 -26.01 10.30
C SER A 167 29.95 -27.31 9.53
N PRO A 168 31.07 -27.44 8.81
CA PRO A 168 31.44 -28.71 8.16
C PRO A 168 31.42 -29.91 9.12
N ARG A 169 31.52 -29.67 10.44
CA ARG A 169 31.41 -30.67 11.51
C ARG A 169 29.99 -31.15 11.77
N ASP A 170 28.95 -30.38 11.39
CA ASP A 170 27.54 -30.74 11.62
C ASP A 170 26.99 -31.74 10.57
N LYS A 171 27.78 -32.04 9.52
CA LYS A 171 27.42 -33.01 8.48
C LYS A 171 27.70 -34.46 8.82
N HIS A 172 28.23 -34.74 10.01
CA HIS A 172 28.65 -36.09 10.45
C HIS A 172 27.99 -36.52 11.77
N ARG A 173 26.74 -36.09 12.01
CA ARG A 173 25.89 -36.72 13.03
C ARG A 173 24.58 -37.18 12.48
#